data_899213a58128a3c76b6ea86bf880a3cb
#
_entry.id   899213a58128a3c76b6ea86bf880a3cb
#
_cell.length_a   1.000
_cell.length_b   1.000
_cell.length_c   1.000
_cell.angle_alpha   90.00
_cell.angle_beta   90.00
_cell.angle_gamma   90.00
#
_symmetry.space_group_name_H-M   'P 1'
#
loop_
_entity.id
_entity.type
_entity.pdbx_description
1 polymer ?
#
loop_
_entity_poly.entity_id
_entity_poly.type
_entity_poly.pdbx_seq_one_letter_code
_entity_poly.pdbx_strand_id
1 'polypeptide(L)'
;MIGYSSGLRIYFYWVKEHLNNKSCIEIKKKEFLRYLNWMSNRDMSDSAMKFKKSCVSAFNKFIESYYEDEYPTFRNYVTSEMIVPQTGKIHEKKPLTPEEIQFLCDELRKREEYQKLAYVMFSYSTGCRRAEARQLLKSVVDTQPLIKTVTVLDEDGKEMTAESHAYKTHEIRCKGRSKVGKKRNFLFGQDAMDCLKQWLDVRGEDDCPYMFVIKQKDGTAHQVGETTFNEWCSGLF
;
A
#
# COMPACT_ATOMS: atom_id res chain seq x y z
N MET A 1 -11.99 3.93 7.37
CA MET A 1 -13.35 4.46 7.16
C MET A 1 -13.51 5.31 5.90
N ILE A 2 -12.53 6.11 5.50
CA ILE A 2 -12.59 7.00 4.30
C ILE A 2 -13.02 6.26 3.01
N GLY A 3 -12.50 5.06 2.78
CA GLY A 3 -12.83 4.30 1.57
C GLY A 3 -14.30 3.86 1.48
N TYR A 4 -14.90 3.41 2.58
CA TYR A 4 -16.31 2.98 2.58
C TYR A 4 -17.27 4.15 2.33
N SER A 5 -17.02 5.31 2.92
CA SER A 5 -17.86 6.50 2.67
C SER A 5 -17.77 6.97 1.22
N SER A 6 -16.58 6.90 0.60
CA SER A 6 -16.40 7.19 -0.84
C SER A 6 -17.21 6.22 -1.72
N GLY A 7 -17.16 4.91 -1.42
CA GLY A 7 -17.94 3.92 -2.17
C GLY A 7 -19.43 4.10 -2.04
N LEU A 8 -19.93 4.42 -0.83
CA LEU A 8 -21.33 4.70 -0.58
C LEU A 8 -21.81 6.01 -1.23
N ARG A 9 -20.95 7.05 -1.27
CA ARG A 9 -21.29 8.30 -1.96
C ARG A 9 -21.60 8.07 -3.44
N ILE A 10 -20.81 7.24 -4.12
CA ILE A 10 -21.05 6.89 -5.53
C ILE A 10 -22.36 6.09 -5.68
N TYR A 11 -22.63 5.16 -4.76
CA TYR A 11 -23.87 4.39 -4.77
C TYR A 11 -25.12 5.28 -4.58
N PHE A 12 -25.12 6.15 -3.58
CA PHE A 12 -26.26 7.04 -3.32
C PHE A 12 -26.45 8.11 -4.41
N TYR A 13 -25.35 8.56 -5.04
CA TYR A 13 -25.45 9.38 -6.23
C TYR A 13 -26.20 8.64 -7.35
N TRP A 14 -25.83 7.38 -7.62
CA TRP A 14 -26.52 6.55 -8.60
C TRP A 14 -27.99 6.32 -8.24
N VAL A 15 -28.32 6.07 -6.97
CA VAL A 15 -29.70 5.91 -6.49
C VAL A 15 -30.52 7.18 -6.74
N LYS A 16 -29.95 8.34 -6.48
CA LYS A 16 -30.58 9.63 -6.74
C LYS A 16 -30.91 9.79 -8.22
N GLU A 17 -29.97 9.53 -9.12
CA GLU A 17 -30.11 9.76 -10.54
C GLU A 17 -31.00 8.72 -11.26
N HIS A 18 -30.99 7.47 -10.78
CA HIS A 18 -31.65 6.36 -11.52
C HIS A 18 -32.83 5.75 -10.80
N LEU A 19 -33.06 6.05 -9.54
CA LEU A 19 -34.14 5.52 -8.72
C LEU A 19 -34.94 6.63 -8.01
N ASN A 20 -34.90 7.86 -8.47
CA ASN A 20 -35.60 9.03 -7.90
C ASN A 20 -35.36 9.16 -6.39
N ASN A 21 -34.11 9.02 -5.95
CA ASN A 21 -33.74 9.09 -4.53
C ASN A 21 -34.50 8.11 -3.63
N LYS A 22 -34.80 6.93 -4.14
CA LYS A 22 -35.51 5.85 -3.44
C LYS A 22 -34.82 5.52 -2.12
N SER A 23 -35.61 5.27 -1.06
CA SER A 23 -35.08 4.89 0.24
C SER A 23 -34.25 3.59 0.15
N CYS A 24 -33.12 3.54 0.86
CA CYS A 24 -32.21 2.38 0.84
C CYS A 24 -32.88 1.09 1.35
N ILE A 25 -33.89 1.19 2.23
CA ILE A 25 -34.67 0.05 2.74
C ILE A 25 -35.65 -0.52 1.71
N GLU A 26 -35.99 0.26 0.70
CA GLU A 26 -36.92 -0.15 -0.36
C GLU A 26 -36.24 -0.68 -1.61
N ILE A 27 -34.93 -0.52 -1.70
CA ILE A 27 -34.13 -0.98 -2.84
C ILE A 27 -34.09 -2.49 -2.85
N LYS A 28 -34.40 -3.08 -4.03
CA LYS A 28 -34.45 -4.51 -4.24
C LYS A 28 -33.19 -5.03 -4.96
N LYS A 29 -32.94 -6.33 -4.84
CA LYS A 29 -31.87 -7.06 -5.52
C LYS A 29 -31.74 -6.69 -7.01
N LYS A 30 -32.84 -6.60 -7.75
CA LYS A 30 -32.87 -6.25 -9.18
C LYS A 30 -32.32 -4.84 -9.45
N GLU A 31 -32.61 -3.89 -8.58
CA GLU A 31 -32.14 -2.50 -8.71
C GLU A 31 -30.65 -2.42 -8.44
N PHE A 32 -30.15 -3.18 -7.44
CA PHE A 32 -28.73 -3.25 -7.19
C PHE A 32 -27.95 -3.93 -8.35
N LEU A 33 -28.50 -4.94 -9.01
CA LEU A 33 -27.90 -5.51 -10.23
C LEU A 33 -27.79 -4.48 -11.35
N ARG A 34 -28.76 -3.56 -11.49
CA ARG A 34 -28.66 -2.41 -12.43
C ARG A 34 -27.48 -1.50 -12.07
N TYR A 35 -27.22 -1.29 -10.77
CA TYR A 35 -26.04 -0.53 -10.33
C TYR A 35 -24.72 -1.23 -10.71
N LEU A 36 -24.63 -2.55 -10.54
CA LEU A 36 -23.45 -3.32 -10.96
C LEU A 36 -23.21 -3.20 -12.48
N ASN A 37 -24.26 -3.33 -13.28
CA ASN A 37 -24.18 -3.15 -14.74
C ASN A 37 -23.79 -1.71 -15.13
N TRP A 38 -24.31 -0.71 -14.41
CA TRP A 38 -23.96 0.69 -14.64
C TRP A 38 -22.46 0.94 -14.37
N MET A 39 -21.89 0.32 -13.34
CA MET A 39 -20.45 0.40 -13.07
C MET A 39 -19.63 -0.28 -14.18
N SER A 40 -20.05 -1.44 -14.65
CA SER A 40 -19.40 -2.17 -15.74
C SER A 40 -19.38 -1.36 -17.02
N ASN A 41 -20.49 -0.71 -17.38
CA ASN A 41 -20.60 0.13 -18.57
C ASN A 41 -19.76 1.43 -18.48
N ARG A 42 -19.22 1.76 -17.34
CA ARG A 42 -18.31 2.88 -17.10
C ARG A 42 -16.84 2.45 -16.99
N ASP A 43 -16.53 1.29 -17.49
CA ASP A 43 -15.17 0.76 -17.52
C ASP A 43 -14.47 0.70 -16.13
N MET A 44 -15.24 0.56 -15.06
CA MET A 44 -14.65 0.39 -13.74
C MET A 44 -13.94 -0.95 -13.65
N SER A 45 -12.78 -0.98 -13.02
CA SER A 45 -12.05 -2.24 -12.79
C SER A 45 -12.84 -3.19 -11.87
N ASP A 46 -12.65 -4.49 -12.07
CA ASP A 46 -13.30 -5.54 -11.28
C ASP A 46 -13.08 -5.36 -9.78
N SER A 47 -11.87 -4.98 -9.38
CA SER A 47 -11.53 -4.72 -7.98
C SER A 47 -12.28 -3.51 -7.42
N ALA A 48 -12.44 -2.44 -8.20
CA ALA A 48 -13.21 -1.27 -7.81
C ALA A 48 -14.71 -1.59 -7.66
N MET A 49 -15.26 -2.37 -8.57
CA MET A 49 -16.66 -2.83 -8.49
C MET A 49 -16.88 -3.75 -7.28
N LYS A 50 -15.97 -4.72 -7.04
CA LYS A 50 -16.02 -5.60 -5.85
C LYS A 50 -15.94 -4.79 -4.56
N PHE A 51 -15.09 -3.78 -4.51
CA PHE A 51 -15.00 -2.90 -3.35
C PHE A 51 -16.29 -2.12 -3.13
N LYS A 52 -16.89 -1.50 -4.17
CA LYS A 52 -18.16 -0.77 -4.05
C LYS A 52 -19.33 -1.68 -3.67
N LYS A 53 -19.39 -2.91 -4.21
CA LYS A 53 -20.32 -3.95 -3.76
C LYS A 53 -20.18 -4.21 -2.26
N SER A 54 -18.95 -4.36 -1.76
CA SER A 54 -18.67 -4.59 -0.34
C SER A 54 -19.10 -3.41 0.54
N CYS A 55 -18.96 -2.17 0.05
CA CYS A 55 -19.42 -0.98 0.78
C CYS A 55 -20.93 -1.02 1.01
N VAL A 56 -21.72 -1.30 -0.05
CA VAL A 56 -23.18 -1.38 0.06
C VAL A 56 -23.61 -2.57 0.92
N SER A 57 -22.96 -3.73 0.77
CA SER A 57 -23.25 -4.90 1.62
C SER A 57 -22.99 -4.62 3.09
N ALA A 58 -21.90 -3.93 3.43
CA ALA A 58 -21.60 -3.59 4.82
C ALA A 58 -22.61 -2.58 5.39
N PHE A 59 -23.01 -1.60 4.59
CA PHE A 59 -24.06 -0.65 4.96
C PHE A 59 -25.40 -1.33 5.19
N ASN A 60 -25.83 -2.21 4.28
CA ASN A 60 -27.08 -2.95 4.45
C ASN A 60 -27.07 -3.88 5.67
N LYS A 61 -25.92 -4.55 5.95
CA LYS A 61 -25.76 -5.34 7.17
C LYS A 61 -25.85 -4.49 8.43
N PHE A 62 -25.34 -3.27 8.39
CA PHE A 62 -25.49 -2.33 9.50
C PHE A 62 -26.96 -1.96 9.73
N ILE A 63 -27.72 -1.65 8.67
CA ILE A 63 -29.16 -1.39 8.78
C ILE A 63 -29.88 -2.61 9.34
N GLU A 64 -29.65 -3.80 8.75
CA GLU A 64 -30.29 -5.06 9.15
C GLU A 64 -30.05 -5.42 10.62
N SER A 65 -28.89 -5.09 11.19
CA SER A 65 -28.53 -5.44 12.57
C SER A 65 -28.82 -4.32 13.58
N TYR A 66 -28.67 -3.05 13.19
CA TYR A 66 -28.79 -1.93 14.14
C TYR A 66 -30.20 -1.35 14.18
N TYR A 67 -30.93 -1.44 13.07
CA TYR A 67 -32.30 -0.95 12.93
C TYR A 67 -33.31 -2.10 12.75
N GLU A 68 -33.05 -3.27 13.33
CA GLU A 68 -33.91 -4.45 13.23
C GLU A 68 -35.30 -4.17 13.76
N ASP A 69 -35.42 -3.46 14.89
CA ASP A 69 -36.69 -3.09 15.52
C ASP A 69 -37.54 -2.14 14.65
N GLU A 70 -36.88 -1.22 13.92
CA GLU A 70 -37.54 -0.24 13.07
C GLU A 70 -37.92 -0.85 11.70
N TYR A 71 -37.06 -1.75 11.17
CA TYR A 71 -37.23 -2.38 9.86
C TYR A 71 -37.12 -3.91 9.93
N PRO A 72 -38.04 -4.59 10.64
CA PRO A 72 -37.91 -6.04 10.92
C PRO A 72 -37.96 -6.93 9.67
N THR A 73 -38.46 -6.42 8.56
CA THR A 73 -38.54 -7.15 7.27
C THR A 73 -37.37 -6.84 6.34
N PHE A 74 -36.52 -5.85 6.66
CA PHE A 74 -35.37 -5.51 5.83
C PHE A 74 -34.32 -6.62 5.89
N ARG A 75 -33.82 -7.00 4.73
CA ARG A 75 -32.69 -7.95 4.61
C ARG A 75 -31.69 -7.41 3.61
N ASN A 76 -30.42 -7.67 3.89
CA ASN A 76 -29.34 -7.28 2.98
C ASN A 76 -29.53 -7.92 1.60
N TYR A 77 -29.90 -7.13 0.62
CA TYR A 77 -30.11 -7.60 -0.75
C TYR A 77 -28.80 -7.85 -1.51
N VAL A 78 -27.63 -7.46 -0.97
CA VAL A 78 -26.33 -7.68 -1.59
C VAL A 78 -25.75 -9.00 -1.10
N THR A 79 -26.01 -10.08 -1.84
CA THR A 79 -25.53 -11.42 -1.47
C THR A 79 -24.13 -11.72 -1.99
N SER A 80 -23.46 -12.74 -1.40
CA SER A 80 -22.16 -13.24 -1.87
C SER A 80 -22.22 -13.79 -3.30
N GLU A 81 -23.34 -14.39 -3.67
CA GLU A 81 -23.61 -15.02 -4.97
C GLU A 81 -23.73 -14.03 -6.13
N MET A 82 -23.94 -12.74 -5.84
CA MET A 82 -23.95 -11.72 -6.89
C MET A 82 -22.58 -11.58 -7.52
N ILE A 83 -22.45 -12.08 -8.74
CA ILE A 83 -21.24 -11.97 -9.54
C ILE A 83 -21.11 -10.51 -10.02
N VAL A 84 -19.93 -9.92 -9.79
CA VAL A 84 -19.58 -8.64 -10.39
C VAL A 84 -19.19 -8.92 -11.85
N PRO A 85 -19.75 -8.19 -12.83
CA PRO A 85 -19.36 -8.36 -14.22
C PRO A 85 -17.85 -8.24 -14.38
N GLN A 86 -17.24 -9.16 -15.11
CA GLN A 86 -15.79 -9.11 -15.38
C GLN A 86 -15.55 -8.25 -16.62
N THR A 87 -14.76 -7.21 -16.47
CA THR A 87 -14.40 -6.31 -17.58
C THR A 87 -13.19 -6.81 -18.37
N GLY A 88 -12.55 -7.87 -17.90
CA GLY A 88 -11.34 -8.45 -18.55
C GLY A 88 -10.10 -7.55 -18.47
N LYS A 89 -10.20 -6.38 -17.86
CA LYS A 89 -9.05 -5.46 -17.66
C LYS A 89 -8.18 -5.93 -16.50
N ILE A 90 -7.33 -6.92 -16.77
CA ILE A 90 -6.30 -7.35 -15.83
C ILE A 90 -5.07 -6.48 -16.12
N HIS A 91 -4.71 -5.61 -15.17
CA HIS A 91 -3.38 -4.99 -15.19
C HIS A 91 -2.36 -6.05 -14.81
N GLU A 92 -1.65 -6.57 -15.81
CA GLU A 92 -0.54 -7.46 -15.58
C GLU A 92 0.54 -6.71 -14.80
N LYS A 93 0.85 -7.21 -13.62
CA LYS A 93 1.94 -6.65 -12.81
C LYS A 93 3.24 -7.27 -13.28
N LYS A 94 4.06 -6.50 -13.97
CA LYS A 94 5.43 -6.91 -14.32
C LYS A 94 6.35 -6.48 -13.18
N PRO A 95 6.99 -7.42 -12.48
CA PRO A 95 8.05 -7.06 -11.53
C PRO A 95 9.23 -6.47 -12.31
N LEU A 96 9.91 -5.51 -11.69
CA LEU A 96 11.15 -4.97 -12.27
C LEU A 96 12.25 -6.04 -12.24
N THR A 97 13.04 -6.11 -13.29
CA THR A 97 14.24 -6.96 -13.34
C THR A 97 15.37 -6.37 -12.50
N PRO A 98 16.38 -7.16 -12.10
CA PRO A 98 17.56 -6.62 -11.41
C PRO A 98 18.24 -5.50 -12.19
N GLU A 99 18.31 -5.60 -13.52
CA GLU A 99 18.92 -4.61 -14.41
C GLU A 99 18.10 -3.30 -14.42
N GLU A 100 16.77 -3.40 -14.44
CA GLU A 100 15.87 -2.23 -14.34
C GLU A 100 15.99 -1.54 -12.98
N ILE A 101 16.13 -2.31 -11.89
CA ILE A 101 16.40 -1.76 -10.55
C ILE A 101 17.74 -1.04 -10.50
N GLN A 102 18.79 -1.66 -11.07
CA GLN A 102 20.12 -1.04 -11.12
C GLN A 102 20.08 0.27 -11.92
N PHE A 103 19.47 0.25 -13.11
CA PHE A 103 19.29 1.45 -13.92
C PHE A 103 18.57 2.57 -13.16
N LEU A 104 17.47 2.23 -12.46
CA LEU A 104 16.73 3.18 -11.64
C LEU A 104 17.59 3.78 -10.52
N CYS A 105 18.39 2.95 -9.85
CA CYS A 105 19.28 3.40 -8.79
C CYS A 105 20.35 4.35 -9.34
N ASP A 106 20.90 4.06 -10.51
CA ASP A 106 21.92 4.90 -11.14
C ASP A 106 21.35 6.26 -11.59
N GLU A 107 20.11 6.27 -12.11
CA GLU A 107 19.42 7.52 -12.44
C GLU A 107 19.10 8.36 -11.19
N LEU A 108 18.70 7.73 -10.10
CA LEU A 108 18.46 8.45 -8.83
C LEU A 108 19.76 9.03 -8.24
N ARG A 109 20.90 8.32 -8.37
CA ARG A 109 22.22 8.85 -7.98
C ARG A 109 22.64 10.04 -8.84
N LYS A 110 22.45 9.96 -10.16
CA LYS A 110 22.77 11.08 -11.08
C LYS A 110 21.93 12.34 -10.78
N ARG A 111 20.71 12.16 -10.29
CA ARG A 111 19.81 13.26 -9.92
C ARG A 111 19.98 13.71 -8.46
N GLU A 112 20.91 13.09 -7.72
CA GLU A 112 21.13 13.34 -6.29
C GLU A 112 19.88 13.13 -5.43
N GLU A 113 18.92 12.27 -5.89
CA GLU A 113 17.67 11.98 -5.20
C GLU A 113 17.86 10.86 -4.16
N TYR A 114 18.81 11.04 -3.25
CA TYR A 114 19.27 10.01 -2.30
C TYR A 114 18.16 9.48 -1.38
N GLN A 115 17.18 10.29 -1.00
CA GLN A 115 16.04 9.81 -0.21
C GLN A 115 15.18 8.82 -0.97
N LYS A 116 14.94 9.07 -2.26
CA LYS A 116 14.20 8.14 -3.11
C LYS A 116 15.00 6.87 -3.36
N LEU A 117 16.30 7.00 -3.58
CA LEU A 117 17.21 5.85 -3.71
C LEU A 117 17.18 4.96 -2.47
N ALA A 118 17.30 5.54 -1.28
CA ALA A 118 17.22 4.81 -0.02
C ALA A 118 15.85 4.10 0.15
N TYR A 119 14.77 4.76 -0.23
CA TYR A 119 13.43 4.17 -0.21
C TYR A 119 13.29 2.99 -1.19
N VAL A 120 13.78 3.13 -2.42
CA VAL A 120 13.72 2.07 -3.45
C VAL A 120 14.54 0.86 -2.99
N MET A 121 15.78 1.05 -2.56
CA MET A 121 16.67 -0.03 -2.13
C MET A 121 16.16 -0.74 -0.87
N PHE A 122 15.67 0.01 0.10
CA PHE A 122 15.07 -0.58 1.31
C PHE A 122 13.81 -1.39 0.96
N SER A 123 12.94 -0.84 0.10
CA SER A 123 11.71 -1.52 -0.32
C SER A 123 11.99 -2.76 -1.16
N TYR A 124 12.97 -2.71 -2.05
CA TYR A 124 13.42 -3.85 -2.85
C TYR A 124 13.99 -4.97 -1.98
N SER A 125 14.85 -4.64 -1.02
CA SER A 125 15.48 -5.60 -0.11
C SER A 125 14.48 -6.25 0.85
N THR A 126 13.44 -5.52 1.30
CA THR A 126 12.51 -6.01 2.34
C THR A 126 11.17 -6.50 1.82
N GLY A 127 10.74 -6.09 0.66
CA GLY A 127 9.36 -6.27 0.17
C GLY A 127 8.31 -5.59 1.07
N CYS A 128 8.68 -4.60 1.86
CA CYS A 128 7.78 -3.92 2.78
C CYS A 128 6.73 -3.08 2.05
N ARG A 129 5.57 -2.88 2.70
CA ARG A 129 4.56 -1.94 2.20
C ARG A 129 4.95 -0.50 2.51
N ARG A 130 4.45 0.45 1.73
CA ARG A 130 4.69 1.90 1.94
C ARG A 130 4.40 2.37 3.36
N ALA A 131 3.26 1.95 3.93
CA ALA A 131 2.91 2.27 5.31
C ALA A 131 3.88 1.64 6.35
N GLU A 132 4.60 0.59 5.97
CA GLU A 132 5.63 -0.06 6.77
C GLU A 132 6.96 0.69 6.64
N ALA A 133 7.39 0.99 5.39
CA ALA A 133 8.59 1.80 5.14
C ALA A 133 8.52 3.19 5.82
N ARG A 134 7.35 3.80 5.83
CA ARG A 134 7.10 5.10 6.48
C ARG A 134 7.47 5.11 7.96
N GLN A 135 7.38 3.98 8.65
CA GLN A 135 7.66 3.85 10.08
C GLN A 135 9.15 3.62 10.37
N LEU A 136 10.00 3.50 9.35
CA LEU A 136 11.43 3.28 9.56
C LEU A 136 12.04 4.48 10.30
N LEU A 137 12.76 4.18 11.40
CA LEU A 137 13.48 5.19 12.20
C LEU A 137 14.89 5.40 11.65
N LYS A 138 15.41 6.62 11.78
CA LYS A 138 16.80 6.94 11.35
C LYS A 138 17.86 6.15 12.12
N SER A 139 17.56 5.76 13.37
CA SER A 139 18.45 4.92 14.18
C SER A 139 18.68 3.51 13.64
N VAL A 140 18.01 3.11 12.56
CA VAL A 140 18.26 1.82 11.91
C VAL A 140 19.69 1.67 11.41
N VAL A 141 20.35 2.79 11.07
CA VAL A 141 21.75 2.77 10.58
C VAL A 141 22.76 2.47 11.67
N ASP A 142 22.37 2.57 12.95
CA ASP A 142 23.20 2.22 14.11
C ASP A 142 23.13 0.72 14.44
N THR A 143 22.28 -0.03 13.73
CA THR A 143 22.07 -1.47 13.97
C THR A 143 23.31 -2.25 13.52
N GLN A 144 23.80 -3.14 14.41
CA GLN A 144 24.89 -4.03 14.08
C GLN A 144 24.45 -5.09 13.06
N PRO A 145 25.32 -5.45 12.11
CA PRO A 145 25.02 -6.48 11.13
C PRO A 145 24.86 -7.86 11.78
N LEU A 146 23.92 -8.63 11.28
CA LEU A 146 23.85 -10.06 11.47
C LEU A 146 24.73 -10.70 10.40
N ILE A 147 25.88 -11.23 10.80
CA ILE A 147 26.85 -11.84 9.90
C ILE A 147 26.57 -13.33 9.79
N LYS A 148 26.46 -13.82 8.56
CA LYS A 148 26.32 -15.23 8.26
C LYS A 148 27.32 -15.63 7.17
N THR A 149 28.09 -16.65 7.45
CA THR A 149 28.94 -17.30 6.46
C THR A 149 28.07 -18.08 5.46
N VAL A 150 28.20 -17.81 4.21
CA VAL A 150 27.46 -18.48 3.11
C VAL A 150 28.44 -19.03 2.10
N THR A 151 28.14 -20.20 1.52
CA THR A 151 28.88 -20.73 0.38
C THR A 151 28.29 -20.12 -0.90
N VAL A 152 29.13 -19.51 -1.70
CA VAL A 152 28.80 -18.93 -3.01
C VAL A 152 29.67 -19.59 -4.08
N LEU A 153 29.22 -19.61 -5.32
CA LEU A 153 30.04 -20.05 -6.46
C LEU A 153 30.70 -18.81 -7.07
N ASP A 154 32.00 -18.94 -7.37
CA ASP A 154 32.71 -17.92 -8.15
C ASP A 154 32.37 -18.03 -9.65
N GLU A 155 32.97 -17.18 -10.47
CA GLU A 155 32.74 -17.14 -11.94
C GLU A 155 33.13 -18.45 -12.64
N ASP A 156 34.02 -19.22 -12.03
CA ASP A 156 34.48 -20.53 -12.54
C ASP A 156 33.67 -21.71 -11.97
N GLY A 157 32.62 -21.44 -11.15
CA GLY A 157 31.74 -22.42 -10.53
C GLY A 157 32.38 -23.14 -9.32
N LYS A 158 33.46 -22.59 -8.74
CA LYS A 158 34.11 -23.13 -7.53
C LYS A 158 33.46 -22.56 -6.28
N GLU A 159 33.26 -23.41 -5.29
CA GLU A 159 32.72 -23.00 -4.00
C GLU A 159 33.70 -22.07 -3.26
N MET A 160 33.22 -20.91 -2.92
CA MET A 160 33.88 -19.94 -2.04
C MET A 160 33.03 -19.62 -0.82
N THR A 161 33.70 -19.28 0.26
CA THR A 161 33.04 -18.82 1.48
C THR A 161 33.00 -17.30 1.49
N ALA A 162 31.81 -16.73 1.63
CA ALA A 162 31.62 -15.30 1.71
C ALA A 162 30.81 -14.95 2.98
N GLU A 163 31.04 -13.78 3.52
CA GLU A 163 30.21 -13.25 4.62
C GLU A 163 29.02 -12.49 4.03
N SER A 164 27.82 -12.85 4.44
CA SER A 164 26.60 -12.15 4.13
C SER A 164 26.17 -11.30 5.31
N HIS A 165 26.03 -10.02 5.09
CA HIS A 165 25.60 -9.05 6.10
C HIS A 165 24.13 -8.75 5.92
N ALA A 166 23.35 -8.97 6.97
CA ALA A 166 21.95 -8.59 7.03
C ALA A 166 21.71 -7.70 8.25
N TYR A 167 20.81 -6.74 8.08
CA TYR A 167 20.41 -5.82 9.15
C TYR A 167 18.96 -6.04 9.51
N LYS A 168 18.61 -5.71 10.74
CA LYS A 168 17.27 -5.92 11.28
C LYS A 168 16.68 -4.59 11.72
N THR A 169 15.47 -4.27 11.25
CA THR A 169 14.76 -3.08 11.71
C THR A 169 14.26 -3.25 13.15
N HIS A 170 13.87 -2.14 13.79
CA HIS A 170 12.98 -2.19 14.96
C HIS A 170 11.63 -2.81 14.58
N GLU A 171 10.76 -3.06 15.57
CA GLU A 171 9.39 -3.56 15.31
C GLU A 171 8.56 -2.53 14.55
N ILE A 172 8.11 -2.91 13.37
CA ILE A 172 7.24 -2.12 12.49
C ILE A 172 5.83 -2.70 12.50
N ARG A 173 4.84 -1.83 12.65
CA ARG A 173 3.43 -2.23 12.61
C ARG A 173 3.02 -2.56 11.18
N CYS A 174 2.63 -3.82 10.97
CA CYS A 174 2.12 -4.32 9.71
C CYS A 174 0.59 -4.47 9.73
N LYS A 175 0.00 -4.60 8.54
CA LYS A 175 -1.44 -4.86 8.40
C LYS A 175 -1.82 -6.16 9.11
N GLY A 176 -2.82 -6.10 9.98
CA GLY A 176 -3.37 -7.25 10.72
C GLY A 176 -4.87 -7.08 10.95
N ARG A 177 -5.54 -8.14 11.42
CA ARG A 177 -6.99 -8.13 11.70
C ARG A 177 -7.35 -7.35 12.97
N SER A 178 -6.43 -7.25 13.94
CA SER A 178 -6.64 -6.50 15.17
C SER A 178 -6.41 -4.99 14.98
N LYS A 179 -6.95 -4.16 15.89
CA LYS A 179 -6.68 -2.71 15.91
C LYS A 179 -5.19 -2.39 16.08
N VAL A 180 -4.44 -3.25 16.75
CA VAL A 180 -2.99 -3.09 16.99
C VAL A 180 -2.18 -3.47 15.75
N GLY A 181 -2.72 -4.32 14.85
CA GLY A 181 -1.98 -4.87 13.71
C GLY A 181 -1.04 -6.01 14.15
N LYS A 182 -0.17 -6.44 13.23
CA LYS A 182 0.95 -7.34 13.53
C LYS A 182 2.22 -6.51 13.60
N LYS A 183 3.11 -6.83 14.53
CA LYS A 183 4.46 -6.25 14.59
C LYS A 183 5.43 -7.20 13.94
N ARG A 184 6.36 -6.68 13.13
CA ARG A 184 7.41 -7.44 12.45
C ARG A 184 8.68 -6.62 12.40
N ASN A 185 9.82 -7.33 12.42
CA ASN A 185 11.09 -6.77 12.01
C ASN A 185 11.33 -7.17 10.55
N PHE A 186 11.93 -6.28 9.76
CA PHE A 186 12.37 -6.57 8.41
C PHE A 186 13.87 -6.80 8.42
N LEU A 187 14.31 -7.76 7.60
CA LEU A 187 15.72 -7.97 7.31
C LEU A 187 16.03 -7.34 5.95
N PHE A 188 17.19 -6.71 5.83
CA PHE A 188 17.65 -6.07 4.60
C PHE A 188 19.18 -6.17 4.48
N GLY A 189 19.68 -6.12 3.25
CA GLY A 189 21.09 -6.30 2.93
C GLY A 189 21.94 -5.03 3.05
N GLN A 190 23.24 -5.19 2.81
CA GLN A 190 24.25 -4.13 2.87
C GLN A 190 23.94 -2.96 1.93
N ASP A 191 23.57 -3.25 0.67
CA ASP A 191 23.28 -2.21 -0.34
C ASP A 191 22.19 -1.23 0.12
N ALA A 192 21.15 -1.77 0.77
CA ALA A 192 20.08 -0.93 1.33
C ALA A 192 20.58 -0.12 2.54
N MET A 193 21.44 -0.70 3.39
CA MET A 193 22.06 0.01 4.51
C MET A 193 22.91 1.18 4.01
N ASP A 194 23.72 0.95 2.99
CA ASP A 194 24.61 1.98 2.43
C ASP A 194 23.80 3.15 1.84
N CYS A 195 22.70 2.86 1.13
CA CYS A 195 21.81 3.89 0.63
C CYS A 195 21.10 4.67 1.76
N LEU A 196 20.73 3.99 2.85
CA LEU A 196 20.13 4.65 4.02
C LEU A 196 21.12 5.58 4.72
N LYS A 197 22.39 5.15 4.89
CA LYS A 197 23.48 5.98 5.45
C LYS A 197 23.76 7.17 4.56
N GLN A 198 23.93 6.95 3.25
CA GLN A 198 24.14 8.02 2.28
C GLN A 198 23.03 9.08 2.33
N TRP A 199 21.79 8.64 2.45
CA TRP A 199 20.68 9.58 2.62
C TRP A 199 20.78 10.38 3.91
N LEU A 200 21.14 9.77 5.04
CA LEU A 200 21.30 10.50 6.31
C LEU A 200 22.44 11.51 6.26
N ASP A 201 23.56 11.20 5.60
CA ASP A 201 24.67 12.11 5.41
C ASP A 201 24.23 13.37 4.64
N VAL A 202 23.45 13.20 3.56
CA VAL A 202 22.89 14.31 2.77
C VAL A 202 21.80 15.06 3.52
N ARG A 203 20.98 14.33 4.28
CA ARG A 203 19.90 14.90 5.08
C ARG A 203 20.41 15.85 6.15
N GLY A 204 21.53 15.50 6.79
CA GLY A 204 22.07 16.21 7.94
C GLY A 204 21.25 16.01 9.21
N GLU A 205 21.59 16.79 10.24
CA GLU A 205 20.93 16.68 11.54
C GLU A 205 19.57 17.36 11.55
N ASP A 206 18.59 16.72 12.17
CA ASP A 206 17.28 17.25 12.50
C ASP A 206 16.62 16.42 13.61
N ASP A 207 15.56 16.95 14.23
CA ASP A 207 14.87 16.32 15.36
C ASP A 207 13.88 15.22 14.96
N CYS A 208 13.59 15.02 13.67
CA CYS A 208 12.64 14.02 13.21
C CYS A 208 13.25 12.61 13.33
N PRO A 209 12.63 11.69 14.10
CA PRO A 209 13.17 10.35 14.31
C PRO A 209 12.99 9.42 13.11
N TYR A 210 12.15 9.76 12.16
CA TYR A 210 11.84 8.91 11.01
C TYR A 210 12.89 9.02 9.91
N MET A 211 13.14 7.92 9.20
CA MET A 211 14.11 7.86 8.10
C MET A 211 13.69 8.72 6.91
N PHE A 212 12.41 8.67 6.53
CA PHE A 212 11.89 9.39 5.37
C PHE A 212 11.10 10.61 5.80
N VAL A 213 11.50 11.80 5.31
CA VAL A 213 10.99 13.09 5.77
C VAL A 213 10.68 14.03 4.61
N ILE A 214 9.86 15.03 4.91
CA ILE A 214 9.71 16.24 4.10
C ILE A 214 10.29 17.38 4.92
N LYS A 215 11.26 18.11 4.35
CA LYS A 215 11.80 19.34 4.95
C LYS A 215 10.96 20.53 4.52
N GLN A 216 10.58 21.35 5.48
CA GLN A 216 9.91 22.62 5.24
C GLN A 216 10.94 23.74 4.97
N LYS A 217 10.46 24.90 4.52
CA LYS A 217 11.32 26.05 4.22
C LYS A 217 12.05 26.62 5.44
N ASP A 218 11.50 26.39 6.64
CA ASP A 218 12.09 26.79 7.93
C ASP A 218 13.13 25.79 8.45
N GLY A 219 13.44 24.72 7.68
CA GLY A 219 14.38 23.67 8.05
C GLY A 219 13.79 22.54 8.90
N THR A 220 12.53 22.65 9.36
CA THR A 220 11.88 21.57 10.12
C THR A 220 11.64 20.35 9.25
N ALA A 221 11.87 19.17 9.82
CA ALA A 221 11.66 17.89 9.15
C ALA A 221 10.46 17.16 9.74
N HIS A 222 9.56 16.69 8.89
CA HIS A 222 8.39 15.92 9.29
C HIS A 222 8.35 14.58 8.56
N GLN A 223 7.79 13.54 9.20
CA GLN A 223 7.57 12.26 8.57
C GLN A 223 6.80 12.40 7.25
N VAL A 224 7.22 11.72 6.18
CA VAL A 224 6.50 11.71 4.89
C VAL A 224 5.04 11.28 5.04
N GLY A 225 4.15 11.84 4.21
CA GLY A 225 2.76 11.43 4.12
C GLY A 225 2.60 10.04 3.49
N GLU A 226 1.41 9.46 3.61
CA GLU A 226 1.11 8.14 2.99
C GLU A 226 1.14 8.19 1.46
N THR A 227 0.84 9.34 0.86
CA THR A 227 0.80 9.54 -0.59
C THR A 227 2.15 9.88 -1.20
N THR A 228 3.10 10.39 -0.41
CA THR A 228 4.41 10.85 -0.88
C THR A 228 5.19 9.77 -1.64
N PHE A 229 5.18 8.53 -1.14
CA PHE A 229 5.82 7.43 -1.86
C PHE A 229 5.14 7.09 -3.19
N ASN A 230 3.84 7.38 -3.35
CA ASN A 230 3.17 7.23 -4.64
C ASN A 230 3.67 8.29 -5.63
N GLU A 231 3.80 9.53 -5.15
CA GLU A 231 4.30 10.65 -5.96
C GLU A 231 5.73 10.39 -6.41
N TRP A 232 6.57 9.85 -5.52
CA TRP A 232 7.94 9.45 -5.89
C TRP A 232 7.95 8.35 -6.96
N CYS A 233 7.14 7.31 -6.82
CA CYS A 233 7.09 6.23 -7.79
C CYS A 233 6.48 6.66 -9.13
N SER A 234 5.47 7.53 -9.15
CA SER A 234 4.84 7.99 -10.39
C SER A 234 5.70 8.98 -11.19
N GLY A 235 6.70 9.59 -10.58
CA GLY A 235 7.66 10.47 -11.27
C GLY A 235 8.95 9.78 -11.72
N LEU A 236 9.07 8.46 -11.52
CA LEU A 236 10.25 7.66 -11.88
C LEU A 236 10.10 6.93 -13.23
N PHE A 237 8.87 6.87 -13.78
CA PHE A 237 8.53 6.17 -15.03
C PHE A 237 7.87 7.11 -16.03
#